data_4b53e92090f313ff9f2fa846c8c2fe5c
#
_entry.id   4b53e92090f313ff9f2fa846c8c2fe5c
#
_cell.length_a   1.000
_cell.length_b   1.000
_cell.length_c   1.000
_cell.angle_alpha   90.00
_cell.angle_beta   90.00
_cell.angle_gamma   90.00
#
_symmetry.space_group_name_H-M   'P 1'
#
loop_
_entity.id
_entity.type
_entity.pdbx_description
1 polymer ?
#
loop_
_entity_poly.entity_id
_entity_poly.type
_entity_poly.pdbx_seq_one_letter_code
_entity_poly.pdbx_strand_id
1 'polypeptide(L)'
;MAYSAEAYLYFPGGYGTLDELFEILTLVQTGKISRLPIILVGAAFWKPLDEFIKQTLLAEKGTISESDLDLYIITDDEDKIVEIVKNAPMRND
;
A
#
# COMPACT_ATOMS: atom_id res chain seq x y z
N MET A 1 23.05 8.72 -4.34
CA MET A 1 22.19 7.90 -3.49
C MET A 1 21.89 8.61 -2.18
N ALA A 2 20.65 8.75 -1.88
CA ALA A 2 20.23 9.38 -0.63
C ALA A 2 19.65 8.32 0.32
N TYR A 3 19.87 8.52 1.60
CA TYR A 3 19.25 7.70 2.63
C TYR A 3 18.12 8.51 3.21
N SER A 4 16.91 7.99 3.11
CA SER A 4 15.75 8.67 3.64
C SER A 4 14.70 7.66 4.06
N ALA A 5 13.88 8.03 5.03
CA ALA A 5 12.71 7.25 5.36
C ALA A 5 11.75 7.36 4.18
N GLU A 6 11.18 6.25 3.77
CA GLU A 6 10.28 6.22 2.64
C GLU A 6 8.96 5.59 2.98
N ALA A 7 7.91 6.18 2.44
CA ALA A 7 6.57 5.65 2.48
C ALA A 7 5.87 6.10 1.21
N TYR A 8 4.91 5.31 0.77
CA TYR A 8 4.12 5.64 -0.41
C TYR A 8 2.72 6.04 0.04
N LEU A 9 2.31 7.24 -0.35
CA LEU A 9 0.98 7.75 -0.06
C LEU A 9 0.21 7.86 -1.36
N TYR A 10 -0.97 7.25 -1.39
CA TYR A 10 -1.84 7.31 -2.57
C TYR A 10 -3.17 7.93 -2.18
N PHE A 11 -3.57 8.94 -2.94
CA PHE A 11 -4.83 9.66 -2.75
C PHE A 11 -5.83 9.20 -3.82
N PRO A 12 -7.13 9.48 -3.64
CA PRO A 12 -8.11 9.16 -4.67
C PRO A 12 -7.69 9.69 -6.04
N GLY A 13 -7.84 8.85 -7.06
CA GLY A 13 -7.42 9.21 -8.40
C GLY A 13 -8.00 8.27 -9.43
N GLY A 14 -7.40 8.24 -10.61
CA GLY A 14 -7.87 7.42 -11.71
C GLY A 14 -6.96 6.24 -12.00
N TYR A 15 -6.92 5.85 -13.27
CA TYR A 15 -6.14 4.67 -13.68
C TYR A 15 -4.66 4.80 -13.41
N GLY A 16 -4.10 5.99 -13.54
CA GLY A 16 -2.68 6.21 -13.27
C GLY A 16 -2.32 5.92 -11.82
N THR A 17 -3.16 6.37 -10.89
CA THR A 17 -2.96 6.11 -9.47
C THR A 17 -3.05 4.63 -9.16
N LEU A 18 -4.04 3.95 -9.73
CA LEU A 18 -4.22 2.51 -9.52
C LEU A 18 -3.06 1.72 -10.13
N ASP A 19 -2.57 2.14 -11.28
CA ASP A 19 -1.43 1.51 -11.92
C ASP A 19 -0.19 1.59 -11.05
N GLU A 20 0.11 2.77 -10.52
CA GLU A 20 1.25 2.96 -9.64
C GLU A 20 1.12 2.15 -8.35
N LEU A 21 -0.08 2.12 -7.77
CA LEU A 21 -0.32 1.36 -6.55
C LEU A 21 -0.09 -0.13 -6.78
N PHE A 22 -0.68 -0.68 -7.84
CA PHE A 22 -0.54 -2.12 -8.09
C PHE A 22 0.88 -2.49 -8.49
N GLU A 23 1.60 -1.61 -9.14
CA GLU A 23 3.00 -1.85 -9.44
C GLU A 23 3.82 -1.97 -8.16
N ILE A 24 3.67 -1.02 -7.21
CA ILE A 24 4.43 -1.08 -5.97
C ILE A 24 4.02 -2.27 -5.11
N LEU A 25 2.74 -2.59 -5.06
CA LEU A 25 2.27 -3.75 -4.31
C LEU A 25 2.88 -5.04 -4.85
N THR A 26 2.93 -5.17 -6.18
CA THR A 26 3.51 -6.34 -6.82
C THR A 26 5.01 -6.45 -6.53
N LEU A 27 5.74 -5.34 -6.60
CA LEU A 27 7.17 -5.35 -6.34
C LEU A 27 7.49 -5.75 -4.90
N VAL A 28 6.72 -5.26 -3.95
CA VAL A 28 6.91 -5.64 -2.54
C VAL A 28 6.49 -7.08 -2.31
N GLN A 29 5.33 -7.49 -2.84
CA GLN A 29 4.81 -8.83 -2.69
C GLN A 29 5.79 -9.89 -3.21
N THR A 30 6.40 -9.61 -4.35
CA THR A 30 7.33 -10.56 -4.98
C THR A 30 8.75 -10.44 -4.46
N GLY A 31 9.00 -9.57 -3.49
CA GLY A 31 10.31 -9.42 -2.87
C GLY A 31 11.33 -8.69 -3.71
N LYS A 32 10.90 -8.01 -4.77
CA LYS A 32 11.83 -7.28 -5.65
C LYS A 32 12.32 -5.99 -5.04
N ILE A 33 11.53 -5.41 -4.14
CA ILE A 33 11.95 -4.27 -3.34
C ILE A 33 11.62 -4.53 -1.89
N SER A 34 12.31 -3.83 -0.98
CA SER A 34 12.08 -3.94 0.45
C SER A 34 10.68 -3.45 0.81
N ARG A 35 10.12 -4.06 1.86
CA ARG A 35 8.80 -3.65 2.35
C ARG A 35 8.86 -2.22 2.88
N LEU A 36 7.93 -1.40 2.43
CA LEU A 36 7.78 -0.01 2.81
C LEU A 36 6.34 0.25 3.21
N PRO A 37 6.08 1.23 4.09
CA PRO A 37 4.70 1.61 4.38
C PRO A 37 4.01 2.10 3.12
N ILE A 38 2.82 1.57 2.86
CA ILE A 38 1.97 1.99 1.75
C ILE A 38 0.67 2.45 2.37
N ILE A 39 0.36 3.73 2.24
CA ILE A 39 -0.78 4.35 2.90
C ILE A 39 -1.78 4.83 1.85
N LEU A 40 -3.01 4.35 1.96
CA LEU A 40 -4.11 4.74 1.09
C LEU A 40 -4.96 5.74 1.85
N VAL A 41 -4.89 7.01 1.44
CA VAL A 41 -5.61 8.09 2.09
C VAL A 41 -6.94 8.30 1.39
N GLY A 42 -8.02 8.37 2.15
CA GLY A 42 -9.36 8.51 1.59
C GLY A 42 -10.12 7.20 1.68
N ALA A 43 -10.54 6.82 2.89
CA ALA A 43 -11.19 5.54 3.14
C ALA A 43 -12.40 5.29 2.25
N ALA A 44 -13.21 6.31 2.01
CA ALA A 44 -14.42 6.16 1.20
C ALA A 44 -14.08 5.73 -0.24
N PHE A 45 -12.95 6.18 -0.75
CA PHE A 45 -12.50 5.82 -2.09
C PHE A 45 -11.86 4.42 -2.12
N TRP A 46 -11.04 4.10 -1.13
CA TRP A 46 -10.23 2.88 -1.14
C TRP A 46 -10.93 1.64 -0.61
N LYS A 47 -11.94 1.79 0.28
CA LYS A 47 -12.63 0.64 0.85
C LYS A 47 -13.26 -0.30 -0.18
N PRO A 48 -13.93 0.20 -1.23
CA PRO A 48 -14.47 -0.72 -2.24
C PRO A 48 -13.40 -1.57 -2.92
N LEU A 49 -12.23 -0.98 -3.16
CA LEU A 49 -11.11 -1.75 -3.74
C LEU A 49 -10.61 -2.79 -2.75
N ASP A 50 -10.48 -2.43 -1.48
CA ASP A 50 -10.05 -3.35 -0.44
C ASP A 50 -11.01 -4.53 -0.32
N GLU A 51 -12.31 -4.28 -0.39
CA GLU A 51 -13.31 -5.34 -0.37
C GLU A 51 -13.21 -6.25 -1.59
N PHE A 52 -12.98 -5.68 -2.76
CA PHE A 52 -12.76 -6.46 -3.98
C PHE A 52 -11.55 -7.38 -3.81
N ILE A 53 -10.46 -6.85 -3.27
CA ILE A 53 -9.24 -7.63 -3.04
C ILE A 53 -9.51 -8.78 -2.09
N LYS A 54 -10.21 -8.51 -0.99
CA LYS A 54 -10.51 -9.54 0.02
C LYS A 54 -11.47 -10.59 -0.49
N GLN A 55 -12.52 -10.18 -1.17
CA GLN A 55 -13.57 -11.11 -1.59
C GLN A 55 -13.22 -11.85 -2.87
N THR A 56 -12.61 -11.18 -3.81
CA THR A 56 -12.36 -11.76 -5.13
C THR A 56 -10.96 -12.32 -5.27
N LEU A 57 -9.94 -11.53 -5.01
CA LEU A 57 -8.58 -11.99 -5.21
C LEU A 57 -8.14 -12.99 -4.16
N LEU A 58 -8.54 -12.80 -2.92
CA LEU A 58 -8.17 -13.71 -1.84
C LEU A 58 -9.15 -14.88 -1.71
N ALA A 59 -10.41 -14.59 -1.43
CA ALA A 59 -11.37 -15.63 -1.08
C ALA A 59 -11.83 -16.48 -2.26
N GLU A 60 -12.17 -15.86 -3.39
CA GLU A 60 -12.67 -16.61 -4.54
C GLU A 60 -11.59 -17.20 -5.42
N LYS A 61 -10.57 -16.41 -5.75
CA LYS A 61 -9.57 -16.81 -6.75
C LYS A 61 -8.27 -17.32 -6.13
N GLY A 62 -7.97 -16.92 -4.91
CA GLY A 62 -6.73 -17.31 -4.26
C GLY A 62 -5.48 -16.82 -4.98
N THR A 63 -5.57 -15.71 -5.70
CA THR A 63 -4.43 -15.15 -6.43
C THR A 63 -3.47 -14.39 -5.55
N ILE A 64 -3.89 -14.08 -4.32
CA ILE A 64 -3.03 -13.47 -3.30
C ILE A 64 -3.20 -14.25 -2.00
N SER A 65 -2.32 -14.03 -1.04
CA SER A 65 -2.39 -14.65 0.27
C SER A 65 -2.95 -13.67 1.30
N GLU A 66 -3.37 -14.19 2.45
CA GLU A 66 -3.91 -13.37 3.51
C GLU A 66 -2.91 -12.33 4.01
N SER A 67 -1.63 -12.69 4.08
CA SER A 67 -0.58 -11.77 4.49
C SER A 67 -0.38 -10.60 3.52
N ASP A 68 -0.81 -10.75 2.26
CA ASP A 68 -0.71 -9.68 1.29
C ASP A 68 -1.63 -8.50 1.64
N LEU A 69 -2.66 -8.74 2.46
CA LEU A 69 -3.54 -7.67 2.90
C LEU A 69 -2.84 -6.67 3.84
N ASP A 70 -1.73 -7.08 4.43
CA ASP A 70 -0.97 -6.24 5.35
C ASP A 70 0.02 -5.32 4.63
N LEU A 71 0.08 -5.38 3.30
CA LEU A 71 1.00 -4.56 2.53
C LEU A 71 0.64 -3.08 2.54
N TYR A 72 -0.63 -2.75 2.83
CA TYR A 72 -1.09 -1.37 2.83
C TYR A 72 -2.00 -1.08 4.02
N ILE A 73 -2.15 0.21 4.31
CA ILE A 73 -3.00 0.71 5.38
C ILE A 73 -3.93 1.76 4.78
N ILE A 74 -5.21 1.67 5.10
CA ILE A 74 -6.20 2.67 4.69
C ILE A 74 -6.51 3.55 5.89
N THR A 75 -6.27 4.85 5.78
CA THR A 75 -6.56 5.77 6.88
C THR A 75 -6.71 7.21 6.37
N ASP A 76 -7.51 7.99 7.11
CA ASP A 76 -7.65 9.44 6.89
C ASP A 76 -7.05 10.22 8.06
N ASP A 77 -6.50 9.54 9.06
CA ASP A 77 -5.96 10.16 10.26
C ASP A 77 -4.57 10.73 9.96
N GLU A 78 -4.47 12.07 9.90
CA GLU A 78 -3.23 12.76 9.61
C GLU A 78 -2.12 12.44 10.62
N ASP A 79 -2.48 12.36 11.89
CA ASP A 79 -1.50 12.08 12.94
C ASP A 79 -0.92 10.68 12.79
N LYS A 80 -1.76 9.73 12.44
CA LYS A 80 -1.33 8.35 12.20
C LYS A 80 -0.42 8.28 10.98
N ILE A 81 -0.77 9.00 9.92
CA ILE A 81 0.05 9.05 8.70
C ILE A 81 1.44 9.59 9.02
N VAL A 82 1.49 10.72 9.74
CA VAL A 82 2.77 11.33 10.12
C VAL A 82 3.60 10.38 10.97
N GLU A 83 2.97 9.69 11.92
CA GLU A 83 3.68 8.74 12.77
C GLU A 83 4.27 7.59 11.96
N ILE A 84 3.50 7.03 11.02
CA ILE A 84 3.98 5.95 10.18
C ILE A 84 5.17 6.41 9.32
N VAL A 85 5.07 7.60 8.73
CA VAL A 85 6.14 8.14 7.89
C VAL A 85 7.41 8.39 8.71
N LYS A 86 7.27 8.96 9.90
CA LYS A 86 8.41 9.24 10.77
C LYS A 86 9.12 7.97 11.23
N ASN A 87 8.40 6.88 11.39
CA ASN A 87 8.96 5.62 11.84
C ASN A 87 9.30 4.67 10.68
N ALA A 88 9.16 5.12 9.45
CA ALA A 88 9.46 4.29 8.29
C ALA A 88 10.96 3.98 8.25
N PRO A 89 11.32 2.76 7.80
CA PRO A 89 12.73 2.41 7.69
C PRO A 89 13.43 3.26 6.64
N MET A 90 14.72 3.47 6.85
CA MET A 90 15.54 4.16 5.88
C MET A 90 15.75 3.25 4.69
N ARG A 91 15.59 3.79 3.49
CA ARG A 91 15.87 3.06 2.28
C ARG A 91 17.34 3.28 1.90
N ASN A 92 17.99 2.18 1.63
CA ASN A 92 19.42 2.19 1.42
C ASN A 92 19.76 1.34 0.20
N ASP A 93 19.30 1.77 -0.95
CA ASP A 93 19.56 1.06 -2.21
C ASP A 93 20.57 1.77 -3.06
#